data_3388ef6935c8131d2fde2bc77d1f1885
#
_entry.id   3388ef6935c8131d2fde2bc77d1f1885
#
_cell.length_a   1.000
_cell.length_b   1.000
_cell.length_c   1.000
_cell.angle_alpha   90.00
_cell.angle_beta   90.00
_cell.angle_gamma   90.00
#
_symmetry.space_group_name_H-M   'P 1'
#
loop_
_entity.id
_entity.type
_entity.pdbx_description
1 polymer ?
#
loop_
_entity_poly.entity_id
_entity_poly.type
_entity_poly.pdbx_seq_one_letter_code
_entity_poly.pdbx_strand_id
1 'polypeptide(L)'
;HSLRRRQRQMCIRDSLSAEDYTTDMKTHRYPDGAELEFARNMVLHAARAAGIAAFDTVFTNMADPDGFYRETRHIHQLGFDGKSLVNPRQIAMVNSVYEPTKDEVIKAQKVIAAIEEARIKGSGVISMNGQMVDRPVVLRAQRVMSLAKVSNLLDEEGNYIEK
;
A
#
# COMPACT_ATOMS: atom_id res chain seq x y z
N HIS A 1 -18.56 11.60 -26.82
CA HIS A 1 -17.65 10.52 -26.32
C HIS A 1 -16.31 11.03 -25.76
N SER A 2 -15.82 12.21 -26.17
CA SER A 2 -14.52 12.75 -25.72
C SER A 2 -14.53 13.31 -24.29
N LEU A 3 -15.64 13.86 -23.83
CA LEU A 3 -15.78 14.46 -22.50
C LEU A 3 -15.75 13.42 -21.35
N ARG A 4 -16.30 12.22 -21.58
CA ARG A 4 -16.25 11.13 -20.59
C ARG A 4 -14.83 10.58 -20.38
N ARG A 5 -13.97 10.58 -21.40
CA ARG A 5 -12.55 10.20 -21.27
C ARG A 5 -11.76 11.21 -20.45
N ARG A 6 -12.02 12.52 -20.62
CA ARG A 6 -11.32 13.57 -19.86
C ARG A 6 -11.70 13.58 -18.37
N GLN A 7 -12.95 13.27 -18.01
CA GLN A 7 -13.37 13.15 -16.62
C GLN A 7 -12.70 11.95 -15.90
N ARG A 8 -12.43 10.84 -16.60
CA ARG A 8 -11.66 9.71 -16.05
C ARG A 8 -10.18 10.06 -15.78
N GLN A 9 -9.60 11.00 -16.52
CA GLN A 9 -8.23 11.45 -16.30
C GLN A 9 -8.05 12.37 -15.07
N MET A 10 -9.14 12.85 -14.48
CA MET A 10 -9.11 13.66 -13.24
C MET A 10 -9.21 12.81 -11.96
N CYS A 11 -9.47 11.51 -12.06
CA CYS A 11 -9.43 10.62 -10.90
C CYS A 11 -7.97 10.36 -10.50
N ILE A 12 -7.57 10.84 -9.32
CA ILE A 12 -6.24 10.59 -8.75
C ILE A 12 -6.19 9.24 -8.01
N ARG A 13 -7.31 8.52 -7.95
CA ARG A 13 -7.45 7.22 -7.31
C ARG A 13 -8.54 6.40 -8.02
N ASP A 14 -8.42 5.09 -7.93
CA ASP A 14 -9.43 4.14 -8.39
C ASP A 14 -9.79 3.16 -7.25
N SER A 15 -11.00 2.61 -7.28
CA SER A 15 -11.47 1.68 -6.26
C SER A 15 -12.38 0.60 -6.85
N LEU A 16 -12.31 -0.60 -6.27
CA LEU A 16 -13.20 -1.71 -6.58
C LEU A 16 -14.52 -1.56 -5.81
N SER A 17 -15.67 -1.61 -6.49
CA SER A 17 -16.97 -1.82 -5.86
C SER A 17 -17.28 -3.32 -5.85
N ALA A 18 -17.03 -3.98 -4.71
CA ALA A 18 -17.16 -5.43 -4.63
C ALA A 18 -18.62 -5.90 -4.72
N GLU A 19 -19.57 -5.14 -4.17
CA GLU A 19 -20.99 -5.52 -4.20
C GLU A 19 -21.53 -5.48 -5.64
N ASP A 20 -21.21 -4.42 -6.40
CA ASP A 20 -21.61 -4.32 -7.81
C ASP A 20 -20.93 -5.42 -8.63
N TYR A 21 -19.63 -5.61 -8.42
CA TYR A 21 -18.86 -6.63 -9.11
C TYR A 21 -19.41 -8.04 -8.88
N THR A 22 -19.67 -8.43 -7.64
CA THR A 22 -20.19 -9.77 -7.33
C THR A 22 -21.62 -9.96 -7.87
N THR A 23 -22.41 -8.90 -7.90
CA THR A 23 -23.75 -8.93 -8.51
C THR A 23 -23.66 -9.19 -10.01
N ASP A 24 -22.80 -8.46 -10.73
CA ASP A 24 -22.60 -8.65 -12.19
C ASP A 24 -22.00 -10.03 -12.53
N MET A 25 -21.10 -10.52 -11.67
CA MET A 25 -20.50 -11.85 -11.80
C MET A 25 -21.43 -12.99 -11.34
N LYS A 26 -22.64 -12.68 -10.87
CA LYS A 26 -23.63 -13.64 -10.37
C LYS A 26 -23.11 -14.53 -9.24
N THR A 27 -22.35 -13.93 -8.34
CA THR A 27 -21.80 -14.55 -7.13
C THR A 27 -22.11 -13.71 -5.90
N HIS A 28 -21.53 -14.02 -4.76
CA HIS A 28 -21.64 -13.28 -3.50
C HIS A 28 -20.30 -13.18 -2.80
N ARG A 29 -20.24 -12.39 -1.73
CA ARG A 29 -19.03 -12.22 -0.93
C ARG A 29 -18.76 -13.46 -0.10
N TYR A 30 -17.51 -13.95 -0.16
CA TYR A 30 -17.00 -15.04 0.66
C TYR A 30 -16.02 -14.54 1.71
N PRO A 31 -15.86 -15.25 2.85
CA PRO A 31 -14.95 -14.81 3.92
C PRO A 31 -13.48 -14.76 3.52
N ASP A 32 -13.06 -15.53 2.51
CA ASP A 32 -11.70 -15.54 1.97
C ASP A 32 -11.48 -14.55 0.83
N GLY A 33 -12.56 -13.97 0.28
CA GLY A 33 -12.50 -12.95 -0.77
C GLY A 33 -11.99 -13.47 -2.12
N ALA A 34 -12.00 -14.80 -2.35
CA ALA A 34 -11.47 -15.41 -3.57
C ALA A 34 -12.17 -14.91 -4.84
N GLU A 35 -13.47 -14.58 -4.74
CA GLU A 35 -14.26 -14.01 -5.84
C GLU A 35 -13.75 -12.65 -6.32
N LEU A 36 -13.02 -11.92 -5.49
CA LEU A 36 -12.51 -10.58 -5.80
C LEU A 36 -11.08 -10.56 -6.33
N GLU A 37 -10.33 -11.66 -6.21
CA GLU A 37 -8.88 -11.68 -6.51
C GLU A 37 -8.56 -11.20 -7.91
N PHE A 38 -9.29 -11.67 -8.92
CA PHE A 38 -9.07 -11.24 -10.30
C PHE A 38 -9.35 -9.75 -10.48
N ALA A 39 -10.48 -9.26 -9.94
CA ALA A 39 -10.86 -7.86 -10.05
C ALA A 39 -9.88 -6.94 -9.30
N ARG A 40 -9.43 -7.32 -8.10
CA ARG A 40 -8.41 -6.62 -7.32
C ARG A 40 -7.12 -6.47 -8.13
N ASN A 41 -6.62 -7.54 -8.71
CA ASN A 41 -5.41 -7.51 -9.52
C ASN A 41 -5.58 -6.62 -10.76
N MET A 42 -6.71 -6.70 -11.46
CA MET A 42 -6.99 -5.87 -12.63
C MET A 42 -7.02 -4.38 -12.30
N VAL A 43 -7.73 -4.00 -11.24
CA VAL A 43 -7.80 -2.59 -10.78
C VAL A 43 -6.43 -2.10 -10.37
N LEU A 44 -5.69 -2.88 -9.59
CA LEU A 44 -4.35 -2.51 -9.12
C LEU A 44 -3.38 -2.30 -10.29
N HIS A 45 -3.32 -3.22 -11.25
CA HIS A 45 -2.45 -3.09 -12.43
C HIS A 45 -2.84 -1.89 -13.30
N ALA A 46 -4.14 -1.66 -13.51
CA ALA A 46 -4.62 -0.51 -14.27
C ALA A 46 -4.28 0.81 -13.56
N ALA A 47 -4.45 0.88 -12.24
CA ALA A 47 -4.08 2.06 -11.45
C ALA A 47 -2.56 2.34 -11.51
N ARG A 48 -1.73 1.30 -11.40
CA ARG A 48 -0.26 1.44 -11.52
C ARG A 48 0.16 1.88 -12.93
N ALA A 49 -0.45 1.35 -13.98
CA ALA A 49 -0.21 1.78 -15.36
C ALA A 49 -0.64 3.25 -15.60
N ALA A 50 -1.71 3.69 -14.93
CA ALA A 50 -2.20 5.06 -14.99
C ALA A 50 -1.46 6.04 -14.04
N GLY A 51 -0.59 5.55 -13.15
CA GLY A 51 0.12 6.37 -12.15
C GLY A 51 -0.80 6.94 -11.06
N ILE A 52 -1.90 6.26 -10.72
CA ILE A 52 -2.87 6.69 -9.71
C ILE A 52 -2.91 5.72 -8.52
N ALA A 53 -3.45 6.20 -7.39
CA ALA A 53 -3.63 5.37 -6.19
C ALA A 53 -4.78 4.36 -6.39
N ALA A 54 -4.59 3.15 -5.85
CA ALA A 54 -5.59 2.08 -5.82
C ALA A 54 -6.10 1.86 -4.40
N PHE A 55 -7.42 1.91 -4.21
CA PHE A 55 -8.08 1.61 -2.96
C PHE A 55 -8.97 0.38 -3.12
N ASP A 56 -8.90 -0.52 -2.14
CA ASP A 56 -9.78 -1.70 -2.13
C ASP A 56 -11.19 -1.33 -1.65
N THR A 57 -12.09 -2.25 -1.86
CA THR A 57 -13.50 -2.16 -1.50
C THR A 57 -13.73 -2.07 0.01
N VAL A 58 -14.96 -1.74 0.39
CA VAL A 58 -15.42 -1.74 1.79
C VAL A 58 -15.55 -3.17 2.34
N PHE A 59 -15.42 -3.29 3.66
CA PHE A 59 -15.76 -4.49 4.42
C PHE A 59 -16.98 -4.17 5.29
N THR A 60 -18.11 -4.79 4.99
CA THR A 60 -19.41 -4.43 5.57
C THR A 60 -19.77 -5.22 6.84
N ASN A 61 -19.15 -6.38 7.06
CA ASN A 61 -19.42 -7.20 8.25
C ASN A 61 -18.73 -6.63 9.49
N MET A 62 -19.40 -5.75 10.21
CA MET A 62 -18.89 -5.11 11.42
C MET A 62 -18.74 -6.07 12.62
N ALA A 63 -19.33 -7.27 12.55
CA ALA A 63 -19.24 -8.28 13.60
C ALA A 63 -17.97 -9.16 13.47
N ASP A 64 -17.20 -9.02 12.39
CA ASP A 64 -15.97 -9.80 12.14
C ASP A 64 -14.74 -8.89 11.99
N PRO A 65 -14.18 -8.36 13.09
CA PRO A 65 -12.98 -7.54 13.05
C PRO A 65 -11.75 -8.31 12.59
N ASP A 66 -11.66 -9.61 12.86
CA ASP A 66 -10.55 -10.45 12.41
C ASP A 66 -10.58 -10.67 10.90
N GLY A 67 -11.75 -10.85 10.31
CA GLY A 67 -11.94 -10.90 8.87
C GLY A 67 -11.54 -9.60 8.21
N PHE A 68 -11.95 -8.46 8.79
CA PHE A 68 -11.52 -7.15 8.31
C PHE A 68 -9.98 -6.98 8.36
N TYR A 69 -9.34 -7.41 9.44
CA TYR A 69 -7.88 -7.35 9.57
C TYR A 69 -7.17 -8.24 8.54
N ARG A 70 -7.63 -9.49 8.37
CA ARG A 70 -7.08 -10.42 7.36
C ARG A 70 -7.20 -9.85 5.95
N GLU A 71 -8.38 -9.34 5.58
CA GLU A 71 -8.60 -8.74 4.26
C GLU A 71 -7.71 -7.50 4.07
N THR A 72 -7.61 -6.62 5.07
CA THR A 72 -6.77 -5.42 5.01
C THR A 72 -5.29 -5.78 4.83
N ARG A 73 -4.79 -6.78 5.55
CA ARG A 73 -3.42 -7.29 5.36
C ARG A 73 -3.20 -7.87 3.97
N HIS A 74 -4.16 -8.63 3.48
CA HIS A 74 -4.09 -9.23 2.16
C HIS A 74 -3.96 -8.18 1.07
N ILE A 75 -4.82 -7.18 1.06
CA ILE A 75 -4.78 -6.12 0.05
C ILE A 75 -3.53 -5.23 0.17
N HIS A 76 -3.03 -5.02 1.38
CA HIS A 76 -1.74 -4.35 1.60
C HIS A 76 -0.59 -5.16 0.96
N GLN A 77 -0.58 -6.50 1.10
CA GLN A 77 0.41 -7.38 0.48
C GLN A 77 0.32 -7.38 -1.05
N LEU A 78 -0.88 -7.27 -1.62
CA LEU A 78 -1.08 -7.09 -3.07
C LEU A 78 -0.52 -5.76 -3.57
N GLY A 79 -0.46 -4.73 -2.72
CA GLY A 79 0.10 -3.43 -3.05
C GLY A 79 -0.93 -2.31 -3.20
N PHE A 80 -2.15 -2.47 -2.69
CA PHE A 80 -3.12 -1.37 -2.60
C PHE A 80 -2.60 -0.25 -1.69
N ASP A 81 -2.97 0.99 -1.98
CA ASP A 81 -2.56 2.17 -1.21
C ASP A 81 -3.47 2.42 0.00
N GLY A 82 -4.60 1.72 0.09
CA GLY A 82 -5.54 1.82 1.19
C GLY A 82 -6.81 1.02 0.96
N LYS A 83 -7.79 1.24 1.84
CA LYS A 83 -9.08 0.55 1.84
C LYS A 83 -10.20 1.54 2.09
N SER A 84 -11.31 1.37 1.37
CA SER A 84 -12.55 2.11 1.64
C SER A 84 -13.19 1.62 2.94
N LEU A 85 -13.71 2.53 3.75
CA LEU A 85 -14.23 2.22 5.08
C LEU A 85 -15.72 2.63 5.17
N VAL A 86 -16.50 1.84 5.88
CA VAL A 86 -17.91 2.14 6.17
C VAL A 86 -18.12 2.67 7.60
N ASN A 87 -17.12 2.54 8.46
CA ASN A 87 -17.22 2.94 9.86
C ASN A 87 -15.91 3.53 10.39
N PRO A 88 -15.94 4.64 11.15
CA PRO A 88 -14.74 5.23 11.75
C PRO A 88 -13.95 4.27 12.66
N ARG A 89 -14.59 3.28 13.27
CA ARG A 89 -13.90 2.26 14.11
C ARG A 89 -12.88 1.43 13.33
N GLN A 90 -13.00 1.37 12.01
CA GLN A 90 -12.07 0.64 11.13
C GLN A 90 -10.76 1.42 10.88
N ILE A 91 -10.72 2.74 11.13
CA ILE A 91 -9.58 3.61 10.81
C ILE A 91 -8.31 3.15 11.54
N ALA A 92 -8.38 2.94 12.86
CA ALA A 92 -7.21 2.55 13.64
C ALA A 92 -6.61 1.22 13.15
N MET A 93 -7.45 0.26 12.79
CA MET A 93 -7.00 -1.04 12.29
C MET A 93 -6.36 -0.95 10.90
N VAL A 94 -6.93 -0.15 9.99
CA VAL A 94 -6.28 0.07 8.68
C VAL A 94 -4.93 0.75 8.87
N ASN A 95 -4.87 1.81 9.69
CA ASN A 95 -3.62 2.51 9.94
C ASN A 95 -2.55 1.56 10.50
N SER A 96 -2.90 0.69 11.46
CA SER A 96 -1.94 -0.27 12.04
C SER A 96 -1.38 -1.28 11.02
N VAL A 97 -2.11 -1.57 9.93
CA VAL A 97 -1.63 -2.44 8.84
C VAL A 97 -0.73 -1.69 7.86
N TYR A 98 -0.99 -0.40 7.64
CA TYR A 98 -0.26 0.40 6.65
C TYR A 98 0.91 1.19 7.26
N GLU A 99 0.93 1.37 8.58
CA GLU A 99 2.05 2.00 9.29
C GLU A 99 3.29 1.09 9.23
N PRO A 100 4.46 1.64 8.84
CA PRO A 100 5.70 0.88 8.85
C PRO A 100 6.10 0.46 10.26
N THR A 101 6.61 -0.74 10.40
CA THR A 101 7.19 -1.23 11.65
C THR A 101 8.55 -0.58 11.91
N LYS A 102 8.97 -0.59 13.18
CA LYS A 102 10.32 -0.13 13.60
C LYS A 102 11.44 -0.77 12.78
N ASP A 103 11.35 -2.09 12.59
CA ASP A 103 12.38 -2.84 11.84
C ASP A 103 12.43 -2.43 10.37
N GLU A 104 11.27 -2.18 9.75
CA GLU A 104 11.20 -1.68 8.38
C GLU A 104 11.80 -0.29 8.25
N VAL A 105 11.54 0.61 9.20
CA VAL A 105 12.11 1.95 9.23
C VAL A 105 13.63 1.89 9.39
N ILE A 106 14.15 1.13 10.35
CA ILE A 106 15.59 0.96 10.57
C ILE A 106 16.26 0.36 9.32
N LYS A 107 15.64 -0.64 8.70
CA LYS A 107 16.16 -1.24 7.47
C LYS A 107 16.17 -0.23 6.32
N ALA A 108 15.13 0.56 6.17
CA ALA A 108 15.04 1.59 5.14
C ALA A 108 16.11 2.67 5.32
N GLN A 109 16.35 3.13 6.55
CA GLN A 109 17.42 4.08 6.88
C GLN A 109 18.80 3.54 6.48
N LYS A 110 19.10 2.28 6.82
CA LYS A 110 20.38 1.64 6.45
C LYS A 110 20.56 1.56 4.93
N VAL A 111 19.51 1.23 4.18
CA VAL A 111 19.55 1.20 2.71
C VAL A 111 19.85 2.57 2.14
N ILE A 112 19.16 3.63 2.64
CA ILE A 112 19.36 4.99 2.16
C ILE A 112 20.77 5.50 2.49
N ALA A 113 21.27 5.25 3.70
CA ALA A 113 22.62 5.63 4.10
C ALA A 113 23.68 4.94 3.23
N ALA A 114 23.54 3.64 2.99
CA ALA A 114 24.48 2.87 2.17
C ALA A 114 24.55 3.37 0.71
N ILE A 115 23.42 3.77 0.15
CA ILE A 115 23.36 4.37 -1.20
C ILE A 115 24.08 5.71 -1.23
N GLU A 116 23.86 6.55 -0.25
CA GLU A 116 24.50 7.86 -0.21
C GLU A 116 26.01 7.77 -0.07
N GLU A 117 26.50 6.85 0.78
CA GLU A 117 27.93 6.56 0.89
C GLU A 117 28.54 6.07 -0.44
N ALA A 118 27.84 5.19 -1.15
CA ALA A 118 28.36 4.69 -2.42
C ALA A 118 28.34 5.77 -3.50
N ARG A 119 27.35 6.64 -3.50
CA ARG A 119 27.29 7.81 -4.39
C ARG A 119 28.51 8.72 -4.18
N ILE A 120 28.87 8.97 -2.93
CA ILE A 120 30.06 9.77 -2.56
C ILE A 120 31.35 9.07 -3.03
N LYS A 121 31.42 7.72 -2.89
CA LYS A 121 32.60 6.92 -3.29
C LYS A 121 32.65 6.63 -4.80
N GLY A 122 31.67 7.07 -5.60
CA GLY A 122 31.60 6.84 -7.04
C GLY A 122 31.35 5.37 -7.42
N SER A 123 30.83 4.55 -6.48
CA SER A 123 30.47 3.15 -6.73
C SER A 123 29.02 3.03 -7.13
N GLY A 124 28.75 2.40 -8.27
CA GLY A 124 27.38 2.19 -8.79
C GLY A 124 26.68 0.94 -8.25
N VAL A 125 27.36 0.08 -7.49
CA VAL A 125 26.81 -1.17 -6.96
C VAL A 125 27.11 -1.28 -5.48
N ILE A 126 26.08 -1.58 -4.70
CA ILE A 126 26.19 -1.79 -3.25
C ILE A 126 25.68 -3.19 -2.92
N SER A 127 26.41 -3.87 -2.05
CA SER A 127 25.96 -5.10 -1.41
C SER A 127 25.76 -4.83 0.09
N MET A 128 24.59 -5.16 0.61
CA MET A 128 24.28 -5.09 2.03
C MET A 128 23.78 -6.46 2.50
N ASN A 129 24.48 -7.06 3.48
CA ASN A 129 24.19 -8.42 3.96
C ASN A 129 24.13 -9.48 2.85
N GLY A 130 25.03 -9.39 1.84
CA GLY A 130 25.08 -10.31 0.70
C GLY A 130 23.97 -10.13 -0.35
N GLN A 131 23.11 -9.12 -0.19
CA GLN A 131 22.08 -8.77 -1.18
C GLN A 131 22.47 -7.51 -1.94
N MET A 132 22.27 -7.53 -3.25
CA MET A 132 22.46 -6.36 -4.09
C MET A 132 21.40 -5.31 -3.75
N VAL A 133 21.86 -4.08 -3.52
CA VAL A 133 20.97 -2.92 -3.34
C VAL A 133 20.89 -2.19 -4.68
N ASP A 134 19.79 -2.44 -5.38
CA ASP A 134 19.47 -1.82 -6.66
C ASP A 134 18.41 -0.72 -6.50
N ARG A 135 18.10 -0.04 -7.60
CA ARG A 135 17.10 1.06 -7.62
C ARG A 135 15.74 0.66 -7.03
N PRO A 136 15.13 -0.52 -7.32
CA PRO A 136 13.89 -0.96 -6.69
C PRO A 136 13.97 -1.06 -5.16
N VAL A 137 15.09 -1.52 -4.61
CA VAL A 137 15.30 -1.60 -3.14
C VAL A 137 15.30 -0.20 -2.54
N VAL A 138 15.97 0.75 -3.19
CA VAL A 138 16.02 2.15 -2.74
C VAL A 138 14.65 2.80 -2.77
N LEU A 139 13.89 2.63 -3.84
CA LEU A 139 12.55 3.19 -3.97
C LEU A 139 11.59 2.65 -2.90
N ARG A 140 11.70 1.36 -2.56
CA ARG A 140 10.95 0.78 -1.42
C ARG A 140 11.35 1.40 -0.09
N ALA A 141 12.65 1.57 0.16
CA ALA A 141 13.13 2.20 1.38
C ALA A 141 12.64 3.66 1.50
N GLN A 142 12.71 4.43 0.42
CA GLN A 142 12.17 5.81 0.38
C GLN A 142 10.66 5.85 0.66
N ARG A 143 9.90 4.88 0.13
CA ARG A 143 8.46 4.78 0.41
C ARG A 143 8.19 4.51 1.89
N VAL A 144 8.93 3.58 2.51
CA VAL A 144 8.81 3.29 3.96
C VAL A 144 9.08 4.55 4.77
N MET A 145 10.15 5.29 4.49
CA MET A 145 10.46 6.54 5.20
C MET A 145 9.38 7.61 5.01
N SER A 146 8.82 7.72 3.80
CA SER A 146 7.73 8.66 3.52
C SER A 146 6.48 8.31 4.32
N LEU A 147 6.12 7.03 4.40
CA LEU A 147 4.99 6.56 5.20
C LEU A 147 5.24 6.79 6.70
N ALA A 148 6.42 6.46 7.21
CA ALA A 148 6.78 6.68 8.60
C ALA A 148 6.68 8.17 8.99
N LYS A 149 7.10 9.08 8.10
CA LYS A 149 6.97 10.52 8.31
C LYS A 149 5.50 10.97 8.37
N VAL A 150 4.66 10.53 7.44
CA VAL A 150 3.23 10.89 7.41
C VAL A 150 2.49 10.31 8.61
N SER A 151 2.90 9.15 9.09
CA SER A 151 2.33 8.48 10.29
C SER A 151 2.87 9.05 11.61
N ASN A 152 3.74 10.09 11.59
CA ASN A 152 4.39 10.65 12.77
C ASN A 152 5.12 9.60 13.62
N LEU A 153 5.86 8.70 12.95
CA LEU A 153 6.68 7.66 13.56
C LEU A 153 8.17 8.04 13.63
N LEU A 154 8.51 9.27 13.22
CA LEU A 154 9.87 9.79 13.23
C LEU A 154 9.95 11.08 14.05
N ASP A 155 11.04 11.24 14.80
CA ASP A 155 11.40 12.50 15.44
C ASP A 155 11.98 13.51 14.42
N GLU A 156 12.39 14.70 14.92
CA GLU A 156 12.99 15.74 14.08
C GLU A 156 14.33 15.31 13.47
N GLU A 157 15.03 14.37 14.11
CA GLU A 157 16.30 13.80 13.66
C GLU A 157 16.10 12.62 12.70
N GLY A 158 14.85 12.16 12.53
CA GLY A 158 14.47 11.06 11.66
C GLY A 158 14.55 9.67 12.31
N ASN A 159 14.75 9.56 13.63
CA ASN A 159 14.73 8.29 14.35
C ASN A 159 13.29 7.84 14.62
N TYR A 160 13.11 6.53 14.69
CA TYR A 160 11.81 5.94 14.99
C TYR A 160 11.39 6.21 16.43
N ILE A 161 10.15 6.68 16.61
CA ILE A 161 9.50 6.87 17.91
C ILE A 161 8.34 5.89 18.07
N GLU A 162 8.25 5.25 19.23
CA GLU A 162 7.09 4.41 19.58
C GLU A 162 5.93 5.32 20.02
N LYS A 163 4.72 5.04 19.49
CA LYS A 163 3.49 5.72 19.91
C LYS A 163 2.87 5.03 21.11
#